data_13479ecc4ee6c15f7e886116845097af
#
_entry.id   13479ecc4ee6c15f7e886116845097af
#
_cell.length_a   1.000
_cell.length_b   1.000
_cell.length_c   1.000
_cell.angle_alpha   90.00
_cell.angle_beta   90.00
_cell.angle_gamma   90.00
#
_symmetry.space_group_name_H-M   'P 1'
#
loop_
_entity.id
_entity.type
_entity.pdbx_description
1 polymer ?
#
loop_
_entity_poly.entity_id
_entity_poly.type
_entity_poly.pdbx_seq_one_letter_code
_entity_poly.pdbx_strand_id
1 'polypeptide(L)'
;MPAQLPAPSADALTHSGQLCELIRRDIRSQGGWIPFSRFMELALYAPGLGYYTAGARKFGEAGDFTTAPELSALFGRALANQLIEVMRASAPHILELGAGSGKLALDILTQLAARGTLPESYSILEVSADLRQRQQALLREKAPHLADRVHWLDALPENFSGAVIANEVLDALPVHLLHWRLDSDSDPAAHLLPPGAGQAAPPTEPAITERGVALEGTRFIWRDRLPRHPALLEFAKSRRVPDDYLSEISLAARGLIASLCERLDKGAMIFIDYGFGAGEYYHPQRNRGTLMCHYRHHAHADPFYLPGLQDITSHVDFTAIAETAIDHGAHFLGYTSQAHFLINNGVTDFLKAVSPQDTRAYAPLAAQLQKLTHPAEMGELFKVIALGKGIDQPLAGFLRGDMSRSL
;
A
#
# COMPACT_ATOMS: atom_id res chain seq x y z
N MET A 1 -7.97 16.00 -23.82
CA MET A 1 -9.13 16.27 -22.96
C MET A 1 -9.05 15.29 -21.81
N PRO A 2 -9.24 15.67 -20.54
CA PRO A 2 -9.35 14.68 -19.49
C PRO A 2 -10.49 13.72 -19.84
N ALA A 3 -10.27 12.41 -19.69
CA ALA A 3 -11.29 11.41 -19.92
C ALA A 3 -12.49 11.73 -19.01
N GLN A 4 -13.69 11.75 -19.59
CA GLN A 4 -14.91 12.04 -18.82
C GLN A 4 -15.18 10.82 -17.94
N LEU A 5 -15.07 10.98 -16.62
CA LEU A 5 -15.31 9.90 -15.66
C LEU A 5 -16.77 9.41 -15.76
N PRO A 6 -17.02 8.10 -15.57
CA PRO A 6 -18.37 7.54 -15.61
C PRO A 6 -19.31 8.18 -14.58
N ALA A 7 -20.52 8.51 -14.98
CA ALA A 7 -21.49 9.12 -14.08
C ALA A 7 -21.91 8.14 -12.96
N PRO A 8 -21.93 8.58 -11.69
CA PRO A 8 -22.40 7.78 -10.56
C PRO A 8 -23.93 7.61 -10.59
N SER A 9 -24.44 6.56 -9.93
CA SER A 9 -25.88 6.41 -9.68
C SER A 9 -26.37 7.41 -8.61
N ALA A 10 -27.69 7.61 -8.52
CA ALA A 10 -28.29 8.48 -7.49
C ALA A 10 -27.95 8.01 -6.06
N ASP A 11 -27.96 6.69 -5.83
CA ASP A 11 -27.60 6.11 -4.52
C ASP A 11 -26.13 6.34 -4.19
N ALA A 12 -25.23 6.19 -5.18
CA ALA A 12 -23.81 6.48 -5.02
C ALA A 12 -23.57 7.94 -4.69
N LEU A 13 -24.28 8.89 -5.34
CA LEU A 13 -24.20 10.31 -5.01
C LEU A 13 -24.69 10.60 -3.58
N THR A 14 -25.78 9.95 -3.17
CA THR A 14 -26.30 10.10 -1.79
C THR A 14 -25.27 9.59 -0.78
N HIS A 15 -24.67 8.44 -1.02
CA HIS A 15 -23.63 7.86 -0.18
C HIS A 15 -22.40 8.78 -0.06
N SER A 16 -21.84 9.22 -1.19
CA SER A 16 -20.72 10.16 -1.19
C SER A 16 -21.07 11.48 -0.50
N GLY A 17 -22.31 11.97 -0.67
CA GLY A 17 -22.80 13.16 0.02
C GLY A 17 -22.78 13.00 1.55
N GLN A 18 -23.17 11.86 2.07
CA GLN A 18 -23.13 11.56 3.51
C GLN A 18 -21.69 11.58 4.05
N LEU A 19 -20.75 10.97 3.32
CA LEU A 19 -19.34 11.00 3.68
C LEU A 19 -18.78 12.42 3.61
N CYS A 20 -19.10 13.17 2.57
CA CYS A 20 -18.69 14.57 2.46
C CYS A 20 -19.16 15.40 3.67
N GLU A 21 -20.37 15.19 4.18
CA GLU A 21 -20.85 15.89 5.38
C GLU A 21 -20.12 15.44 6.65
N LEU A 22 -19.76 14.16 6.76
CA LEU A 22 -18.91 13.67 7.85
C LEU A 22 -17.54 14.38 7.83
N ILE A 23 -16.88 14.44 6.68
CA ILE A 23 -15.57 15.09 6.51
C ILE A 23 -15.68 16.60 6.79
N ARG A 24 -16.74 17.28 6.31
CA ARG A 24 -16.96 18.72 6.59
C ARG A 24 -17.11 18.98 8.08
N ARG A 25 -17.82 18.12 8.81
CA ARG A 25 -17.95 18.22 10.26
C ARG A 25 -16.61 18.04 10.96
N ASP A 26 -15.81 17.06 10.52
CA ASP A 26 -14.47 16.83 11.07
C ASP A 26 -13.58 18.08 10.85
N ILE A 27 -13.53 18.62 9.63
CA ILE A 27 -12.79 19.85 9.32
C ILE A 27 -13.21 21.01 10.22
N ARG A 28 -14.52 21.24 10.40
CA ARG A 28 -15.02 22.33 11.26
C ARG A 28 -14.61 22.12 12.72
N SER A 29 -14.71 20.89 13.23
CA SER A 29 -14.33 20.56 14.61
C SER A 29 -12.84 20.72 14.88
N GLN A 30 -11.99 20.56 13.85
CA GLN A 30 -10.53 20.69 13.92
C GLN A 30 -10.03 22.11 13.60
N GLY A 31 -10.91 23.12 13.67
CA GLY A 31 -10.53 24.53 13.44
C GLY A 31 -10.36 24.88 11.97
N GLY A 32 -11.14 24.25 11.08
CA GLY A 32 -11.26 24.60 9.67
C GLY A 32 -10.18 23.99 8.76
N TRP A 33 -9.41 23.00 9.27
CA TRP A 33 -8.36 22.31 8.51
C TRP A 33 -8.07 20.93 9.11
N ILE A 34 -7.84 19.96 8.26
CA ILE A 34 -7.32 18.63 8.62
C ILE A 34 -6.13 18.27 7.74
N PRO A 35 -5.13 17.49 8.22
CA PRO A 35 -4.09 16.96 7.35
C PRO A 35 -4.70 16.04 6.28
N PHE A 36 -4.01 15.90 5.14
CA PHE A 36 -4.51 15.02 4.08
C PHE A 36 -4.64 13.57 4.55
N SER A 37 -3.76 13.11 5.43
CA SER A 37 -3.85 11.78 6.04
C SER A 37 -5.21 11.53 6.71
N ARG A 38 -5.75 12.54 7.42
CA ARG A 38 -7.07 12.43 8.04
C ARG A 38 -8.20 12.42 7.01
N PHE A 39 -8.07 13.21 5.94
CA PHE A 39 -9.03 13.18 4.84
C PHE A 39 -9.04 11.80 4.17
N MET A 40 -7.86 11.25 3.84
CA MET A 40 -7.69 9.94 3.22
C MET A 40 -8.22 8.82 4.12
N GLU A 41 -7.93 8.88 5.42
CA GLU A 41 -8.48 7.96 6.43
C GLU A 41 -10.01 7.92 6.40
N LEU A 42 -10.66 9.08 6.42
CA LEU A 42 -12.12 9.16 6.36
C LEU A 42 -12.67 8.70 5.01
N ALA A 43 -12.03 9.11 3.90
CA ALA A 43 -12.46 8.74 2.56
C ALA A 43 -12.39 7.22 2.31
N LEU A 44 -11.40 6.55 2.88
CA LEU A 44 -11.17 5.12 2.67
C LEU A 44 -11.81 4.24 3.77
N TYR A 45 -11.79 4.69 5.05
CA TYR A 45 -12.05 3.81 6.19
C TYR A 45 -13.16 4.30 7.12
N ALA A 46 -13.85 5.40 6.86
CA ALA A 46 -14.97 5.82 7.71
C ALA A 46 -16.02 4.68 7.81
N PRO A 47 -16.43 4.26 9.02
CA PRO A 47 -17.33 3.12 9.18
C PRO A 47 -18.61 3.23 8.36
N GLY A 48 -18.85 2.26 7.48
CA GLY A 48 -20.03 2.18 6.62
C GLY A 48 -20.10 3.22 5.48
N LEU A 49 -19.16 4.18 5.40
CA LEU A 49 -19.15 5.24 4.41
C LEU A 49 -17.86 5.30 3.57
N GLY A 50 -16.73 4.90 4.15
CA GLY A 50 -15.44 4.90 3.47
C GLY A 50 -15.36 3.84 2.38
N TYR A 51 -14.51 4.07 1.40
CA TYR A 51 -14.34 3.21 0.23
C TYR A 51 -14.19 1.73 0.60
N TYR A 52 -13.34 1.35 1.55
CA TYR A 52 -13.14 -0.04 1.96
C TYR A 52 -14.22 -0.59 2.91
N THR A 53 -15.03 0.26 3.54
CA THR A 53 -16.01 -0.16 4.54
C THR A 53 -17.47 -0.15 4.05
N ALA A 54 -17.74 0.43 2.88
CA ALA A 54 -19.09 0.72 2.37
C ALA A 54 -19.72 -0.39 1.51
N GLY A 55 -19.36 -1.66 1.63
CA GLY A 55 -20.10 -2.78 1.02
C GLY A 55 -20.16 -2.86 -0.53
N ALA A 56 -19.56 -1.94 -1.27
CA ALA A 56 -19.56 -1.96 -2.73
C ALA A 56 -18.64 -3.05 -3.32
N ARG A 57 -18.89 -3.49 -4.56
CA ARG A 57 -17.94 -4.37 -5.27
C ARG A 57 -16.74 -3.55 -5.74
N LYS A 58 -15.55 -3.85 -5.21
CA LYS A 58 -14.32 -3.06 -5.38
C LYS A 58 -13.25 -3.77 -6.20
N PHE A 59 -13.26 -5.10 -6.21
CA PHE A 59 -12.24 -5.94 -6.84
C PHE A 59 -12.77 -6.71 -8.05
N GLY A 60 -11.86 -7.00 -9.01
CA GLY A 60 -12.13 -7.78 -10.21
C GLY A 60 -12.74 -6.98 -11.35
N GLU A 61 -13.24 -7.66 -12.41
CA GLU A 61 -13.76 -7.01 -13.63
C GLU A 61 -14.95 -6.05 -13.39
N ALA A 62 -15.68 -6.21 -12.28
CA ALA A 62 -16.77 -5.32 -11.88
C ALA A 62 -16.36 -4.27 -10.83
N GLY A 63 -15.08 -4.20 -10.45
CA GLY A 63 -14.50 -3.29 -9.47
C GLY A 63 -13.79 -2.12 -10.12
N ASP A 64 -13.01 -1.37 -9.31
CA ASP A 64 -12.27 -0.20 -9.77
C ASP A 64 -10.86 -0.55 -10.29
N PHE A 65 -10.31 -1.69 -9.86
CA PHE A 65 -8.98 -2.18 -10.26
C PHE A 65 -8.85 -3.71 -10.13
N THR A 66 -7.83 -4.27 -10.76
CA THR A 66 -7.53 -5.71 -10.72
C THR A 66 -6.16 -5.92 -10.08
N THR A 67 -6.12 -6.59 -8.93
CA THR A 67 -4.89 -6.94 -8.22
C THR A 67 -4.27 -8.25 -8.75
N ALA A 68 -3.01 -8.51 -8.42
CA ALA A 68 -2.32 -9.74 -8.84
C ALA A 68 -3.06 -11.03 -8.42
N PRO A 69 -3.62 -11.16 -7.20
CA PRO A 69 -4.44 -12.31 -6.82
C PRO A 69 -5.71 -12.49 -7.66
N GLU A 70 -6.37 -11.37 -8.03
CA GLU A 70 -7.58 -11.42 -8.87
C GLU A 70 -7.26 -11.87 -10.30
N LEU A 71 -6.09 -11.48 -10.79
CA LEU A 71 -5.63 -11.81 -12.11
C LEU A 71 -5.35 -13.32 -12.28
N SER A 72 -4.67 -13.95 -11.30
CA SER A 72 -4.22 -15.33 -11.43
C SER A 72 -3.91 -16.02 -10.11
N ALA A 73 -4.33 -17.27 -10.00
CA ALA A 73 -3.93 -18.17 -8.92
C ALA A 73 -2.42 -18.46 -8.91
N LEU A 74 -1.69 -18.22 -10.00
CA LEU A 74 -0.24 -18.40 -10.06
C LEU A 74 0.49 -17.54 -9.03
N PHE A 75 -0.03 -16.35 -8.75
CA PHE A 75 0.53 -15.44 -7.76
C PHE A 75 0.50 -16.06 -6.35
N GLY A 76 -0.68 -16.43 -5.86
CA GLY A 76 -0.83 -17.06 -4.54
C GLY A 76 -0.09 -18.39 -4.43
N ARG A 77 -0.07 -19.19 -5.51
CA ARG A 77 0.67 -20.46 -5.55
C ARG A 77 2.20 -20.26 -5.44
N ALA A 78 2.76 -19.25 -6.11
CA ALA A 78 4.19 -18.94 -5.99
C ALA A 78 4.51 -18.39 -4.59
N LEU A 79 3.69 -17.47 -4.07
CA LEU A 79 3.84 -16.94 -2.71
C LEU A 79 3.79 -18.09 -1.66
N ALA A 80 2.90 -19.06 -1.82
CA ALA A 80 2.82 -20.22 -0.94
C ALA A 80 4.15 -20.98 -0.81
N ASN A 81 4.95 -21.08 -1.90
CA ASN A 81 6.27 -21.73 -1.84
C ASN A 81 7.22 -20.95 -0.90
N GLN A 82 7.21 -19.62 -0.92
CA GLN A 82 7.98 -18.82 0.03
C GLN A 82 7.49 -18.99 1.48
N LEU A 83 6.16 -19.05 1.66
CA LEU A 83 5.59 -19.21 3.01
C LEU A 83 5.95 -20.55 3.64
N ILE A 84 6.12 -21.61 2.85
CA ILE A 84 6.63 -22.92 3.34
C ILE A 84 8.00 -22.77 4.00
N GLU A 85 8.91 -21.99 3.41
CA GLU A 85 10.23 -21.76 3.99
C GLU A 85 10.14 -20.99 5.31
N VAL A 86 9.36 -19.91 5.33
CA VAL A 86 9.18 -19.12 6.55
C VAL A 86 8.56 -19.96 7.68
N MET A 87 7.49 -20.70 7.38
CA MET A 87 6.85 -21.57 8.37
C MET A 87 7.81 -22.63 8.92
N ARG A 88 8.65 -23.24 8.08
CA ARG A 88 9.66 -24.22 8.53
C ARG A 88 10.75 -23.62 9.40
N ALA A 89 11.09 -22.36 9.16
CA ALA A 89 12.11 -21.65 9.92
C ALA A 89 11.58 -21.02 11.22
N SER A 90 10.26 -20.90 11.37
CA SER A 90 9.60 -20.23 12.50
C SER A 90 8.48 -21.08 13.12
N ALA A 91 7.25 -20.84 12.73
CA ALA A 91 6.06 -21.58 13.19
C ALA A 91 5.03 -21.73 12.04
N PRO A 92 4.17 -22.76 12.07
CA PRO A 92 3.21 -23.08 11.02
C PRO A 92 1.96 -22.16 11.09
N HIS A 93 2.17 -20.85 11.17
CA HIS A 93 1.12 -19.84 11.21
C HIS A 93 1.32 -18.81 10.11
N ILE A 94 0.20 -18.35 9.54
CA ILE A 94 0.18 -17.27 8.55
C ILE A 94 -0.77 -16.18 9.06
N LEU A 95 -0.35 -14.93 8.95
CA LEU A 95 -1.15 -13.73 9.17
C LEU A 95 -1.20 -12.92 7.88
N GLU A 96 -2.38 -12.80 7.29
CA GLU A 96 -2.63 -11.94 6.12
C GLU A 96 -3.29 -10.65 6.56
N LEU A 97 -2.76 -9.52 6.09
CA LEU A 97 -3.34 -8.20 6.29
C LEU A 97 -4.11 -7.81 5.04
N GLY A 98 -5.38 -7.42 5.18
CA GLY A 98 -6.19 -6.92 4.06
C GLY A 98 -6.40 -7.93 2.94
N ALA A 99 -7.07 -9.04 3.22
CA ALA A 99 -7.23 -10.16 2.28
C ALA A 99 -8.15 -9.86 1.08
N GLY A 100 -8.71 -8.66 0.96
CA GLY A 100 -9.56 -8.24 -0.15
C GLY A 100 -10.73 -9.19 -0.40
N SER A 101 -10.78 -9.83 -1.58
CA SER A 101 -11.82 -10.82 -1.88
C SER A 101 -11.63 -12.17 -1.16
N GLY A 102 -10.47 -12.43 -0.56
CA GLY A 102 -10.09 -13.72 0.01
C GLY A 102 -9.47 -14.69 -1.00
N LYS A 103 -9.29 -14.27 -2.25
CA LYS A 103 -8.77 -15.13 -3.30
C LYS A 103 -7.31 -15.51 -3.05
N LEU A 104 -6.50 -14.59 -2.52
CA LEU A 104 -5.11 -14.88 -2.17
C LEU A 104 -5.03 -15.97 -1.10
N ALA A 105 -5.79 -15.85 -0.02
CA ALA A 105 -5.88 -16.87 1.03
C ALA A 105 -6.30 -18.25 0.46
N LEU A 106 -7.31 -18.27 -0.42
CA LEU A 106 -7.79 -19.49 -1.08
C LEU A 106 -6.67 -20.15 -1.91
N ASP A 107 -5.98 -19.38 -2.75
CA ASP A 107 -4.94 -19.89 -3.65
C ASP A 107 -3.72 -20.39 -2.87
N ILE A 108 -3.30 -19.65 -1.81
CA ILE A 108 -2.24 -20.07 -0.89
C ILE A 108 -2.61 -21.38 -0.20
N LEU A 109 -3.74 -21.45 0.45
CA LEU A 109 -4.18 -22.63 1.20
C LEU A 109 -4.32 -23.85 0.31
N THR A 110 -4.87 -23.67 -0.91
CA THR A 110 -4.98 -24.74 -1.90
C THR A 110 -3.61 -25.28 -2.31
N GLN A 111 -2.64 -24.41 -2.54
CA GLN A 111 -1.27 -24.81 -2.89
C GLN A 111 -0.57 -25.49 -1.71
N LEU A 112 -0.71 -24.98 -0.49
CA LEU A 112 -0.14 -25.56 0.72
C LEU A 112 -0.73 -26.96 0.99
N ALA A 113 -2.03 -27.15 0.77
CA ALA A 113 -2.68 -28.46 0.85
C ALA A 113 -2.09 -29.45 -0.17
N ALA A 114 -1.96 -29.03 -1.42
CA ALA A 114 -1.37 -29.84 -2.49
C ALA A 114 0.11 -30.23 -2.19
N ARG A 115 0.81 -29.42 -1.39
CA ARG A 115 2.20 -29.66 -0.97
C ARG A 115 2.31 -30.44 0.36
N GLY A 116 1.20 -30.75 1.00
CA GLY A 116 1.17 -31.41 2.31
C GLY A 116 1.78 -30.57 3.43
N THR A 117 1.72 -29.23 3.34
CA THR A 117 2.35 -28.28 4.26
C THR A 117 1.38 -27.21 4.74
N LEU A 118 0.15 -27.63 5.09
CA LEU A 118 -0.86 -26.72 5.62
C LEU A 118 -0.40 -26.05 6.92
N PRO A 119 -0.71 -24.77 7.12
CA PRO A 119 -0.49 -24.11 8.40
C PRO A 119 -1.43 -24.66 9.47
N GLU A 120 -1.04 -24.54 10.73
CA GLU A 120 -1.94 -24.80 11.86
C GLU A 120 -3.05 -23.74 11.93
N SER A 121 -2.70 -22.48 11.65
CA SER A 121 -3.68 -21.39 11.56
C SER A 121 -3.35 -20.43 10.41
N TYR A 122 -4.38 -19.95 9.73
CA TYR A 122 -4.34 -18.85 8.79
C TYR A 122 -5.22 -17.72 9.33
N SER A 123 -4.59 -16.65 9.77
CA SER A 123 -5.31 -15.51 10.36
C SER A 123 -5.42 -14.39 9.34
N ILE A 124 -6.58 -13.74 9.28
CA ILE A 124 -6.83 -12.58 8.41
C ILE A 124 -7.20 -11.39 9.29
N LEU A 125 -6.43 -10.31 9.20
CA LEU A 125 -6.80 -9.01 9.76
C LEU A 125 -7.53 -8.22 8.69
N GLU A 126 -8.85 -8.09 8.84
CA GLU A 126 -9.73 -7.41 7.88
C GLU A 126 -10.64 -6.42 8.61
N VAL A 127 -10.56 -5.14 8.25
CA VAL A 127 -11.34 -4.06 8.89
C VAL A 127 -12.76 -3.94 8.33
N SER A 128 -12.99 -4.47 7.13
CA SER A 128 -14.28 -4.41 6.46
C SER A 128 -15.15 -5.63 6.80
N ALA A 129 -16.25 -5.43 7.49
CA ALA A 129 -17.20 -6.50 7.82
C ALA A 129 -17.80 -7.15 6.55
N ASP A 130 -18.03 -6.37 5.49
CA ASP A 130 -18.52 -6.88 4.21
C ASP A 130 -17.48 -7.77 3.51
N LEU A 131 -16.22 -7.34 3.44
CA LEU A 131 -15.15 -8.16 2.86
C LEU A 131 -14.95 -9.45 3.68
N ARG A 132 -14.97 -9.36 5.00
CA ARG A 132 -14.91 -10.55 5.87
C ARG A 132 -16.00 -11.57 5.54
N GLN A 133 -17.25 -11.13 5.36
CA GLN A 133 -18.35 -12.02 4.98
C GLN A 133 -18.13 -12.68 3.61
N ARG A 134 -17.64 -11.93 2.63
CA ARG A 134 -17.31 -12.44 1.29
C ARG A 134 -16.17 -13.44 1.33
N GLN A 135 -15.11 -13.16 2.08
CA GLN A 135 -13.98 -14.07 2.30
C GLN A 135 -14.47 -15.39 2.91
N GLN A 136 -15.32 -15.33 3.94
CA GLN A 136 -15.91 -16.50 4.56
C GLN A 136 -16.77 -17.32 3.57
N ALA A 137 -17.60 -16.64 2.78
CA ALA A 137 -18.44 -17.28 1.78
C ALA A 137 -17.60 -17.98 0.70
N LEU A 138 -16.55 -17.28 0.18
CA LEU A 138 -15.64 -17.81 -0.82
C LEU A 138 -14.95 -19.09 -0.33
N LEU A 139 -14.37 -19.05 0.88
CA LEU A 139 -13.65 -20.20 1.45
C LEU A 139 -14.58 -21.39 1.71
N ARG A 140 -15.78 -21.14 2.24
CA ARG A 140 -16.78 -22.21 2.47
C ARG A 140 -17.26 -22.84 1.16
N GLU A 141 -17.41 -22.06 0.10
CA GLU A 141 -17.83 -22.56 -1.20
C GLU A 141 -16.72 -23.32 -1.93
N LYS A 142 -15.51 -22.75 -2.00
CA LYS A 142 -14.42 -23.26 -2.84
C LYS A 142 -13.49 -24.24 -2.14
N ALA A 143 -13.33 -24.13 -0.82
CA ALA A 143 -12.44 -24.97 -0.04
C ALA A 143 -12.99 -25.27 1.36
N PRO A 144 -14.18 -25.91 1.47
CA PRO A 144 -14.85 -26.14 2.76
C PRO A 144 -13.99 -26.89 3.76
N HIS A 145 -13.13 -27.80 3.29
CA HIS A 145 -12.22 -28.60 4.12
C HIS A 145 -11.02 -27.79 4.69
N LEU A 146 -10.80 -26.55 4.20
CA LEU A 146 -9.77 -25.62 4.66
C LEU A 146 -10.34 -24.45 5.46
N ALA A 147 -11.65 -24.21 5.38
CA ALA A 147 -12.30 -23.03 5.96
C ALA A 147 -12.13 -22.92 7.48
N ASP A 148 -12.12 -24.05 8.21
CA ASP A 148 -11.96 -24.08 9.66
C ASP A 148 -10.56 -23.68 10.15
N ARG A 149 -9.56 -23.62 9.25
CA ARG A 149 -8.21 -23.13 9.56
C ARG A 149 -8.08 -21.62 9.48
N VAL A 150 -9.08 -20.94 8.91
CA VAL A 150 -9.03 -19.49 8.68
C VAL A 150 -9.78 -18.77 9.81
N HIS A 151 -9.08 -17.85 10.46
CA HIS A 151 -9.59 -17.08 11.58
C HIS A 151 -9.53 -15.59 11.26
N TRP A 152 -10.62 -14.84 11.50
CA TRP A 152 -10.66 -13.40 11.29
C TRP A 152 -10.38 -12.67 12.59
N LEU A 153 -9.39 -11.78 12.55
CA LEU A 153 -8.97 -10.98 13.69
C LEU A 153 -9.54 -9.56 13.61
N ASP A 154 -9.83 -8.98 14.78
CA ASP A 154 -10.23 -7.57 14.91
C ASP A 154 -9.05 -6.65 15.26
N ALA A 155 -7.93 -7.22 15.72
CA ALA A 155 -6.69 -6.53 16.04
C ALA A 155 -5.49 -7.45 15.78
N LEU A 156 -4.30 -6.86 15.68
CA LEU A 156 -3.05 -7.63 15.64
C LEU A 156 -2.91 -8.48 16.91
N PRO A 157 -2.44 -9.73 16.81
CA PRO A 157 -2.17 -10.57 17.97
C PRO A 157 -1.08 -9.92 18.85
N GLU A 158 -1.09 -10.20 20.15
CA GLU A 158 -0.08 -9.67 21.08
C GLU A 158 1.32 -10.20 20.74
N ASN A 159 1.42 -11.49 20.40
CA ASN A 159 2.65 -12.16 19.98
C ASN A 159 2.35 -13.04 18.78
N PHE A 160 3.29 -13.13 17.86
CA PHE A 160 3.16 -13.94 16.65
C PHE A 160 4.49 -14.58 16.26
N SER A 161 4.43 -15.84 15.84
CA SER A 161 5.53 -16.50 15.14
C SER A 161 4.98 -17.15 13.89
N GLY A 162 5.68 -16.96 12.74
CA GLY A 162 5.22 -17.45 11.45
C GLY A 162 5.46 -16.45 10.32
N ALA A 163 4.62 -16.51 9.30
CA ALA A 163 4.68 -15.63 8.15
C ALA A 163 3.59 -14.55 8.21
N VAL A 164 3.96 -13.29 8.06
CA VAL A 164 3.03 -12.18 7.84
C VAL A 164 3.08 -11.81 6.35
N ILE A 165 1.92 -11.62 5.73
CA ILE A 165 1.82 -11.20 4.34
C ILE A 165 0.87 -10.02 4.20
N ALA A 166 1.21 -9.09 3.29
CA ALA A 166 0.36 -8.00 2.88
C ALA A 166 0.58 -7.71 1.40
N ASN A 167 -0.50 -7.73 0.62
CA ASN A 167 -0.48 -7.41 -0.79
C ASN A 167 -1.37 -6.21 -1.06
N GLU A 168 -0.79 -5.13 -1.59
CA GLU A 168 -1.51 -3.87 -1.86
C GLU A 168 -2.26 -3.37 -0.62
N VAL A 169 -1.52 -3.17 0.48
CA VAL A 169 -2.03 -2.67 1.76
C VAL A 169 -1.36 -1.36 2.15
N LEU A 170 -0.04 -1.25 1.90
CA LEU A 170 0.73 -0.08 2.33
C LEU A 170 0.39 1.16 1.51
N ASP A 171 0.08 0.99 0.23
CA ASP A 171 -0.30 2.05 -0.72
C ASP A 171 -1.62 2.74 -0.36
N ALA A 172 -2.54 2.02 0.28
CA ALA A 172 -3.84 2.51 0.73
C ALA A 172 -3.81 3.11 2.15
N LEU A 173 -2.69 3.03 2.87
CA LEU A 173 -2.57 3.63 4.19
C LEU A 173 -2.49 5.16 4.12
N PRO A 174 -3.14 5.88 5.05
CA PRO A 174 -3.18 7.34 5.04
C PRO A 174 -1.81 7.99 4.97
N VAL A 175 -1.66 9.00 4.09
CA VAL A 175 -0.41 9.74 3.89
C VAL A 175 -0.55 11.20 4.24
N HIS A 176 0.49 11.78 4.80
CA HIS A 176 0.69 13.22 4.91
C HIS A 176 1.32 13.74 3.62
N LEU A 177 0.96 14.93 3.20
CA LEU A 177 1.57 15.59 2.04
C LEU A 177 2.49 16.70 2.55
N LEU A 178 3.79 16.57 2.33
CA LEU A 178 4.75 17.62 2.64
C LEU A 178 5.15 18.38 1.37
N HIS A 179 5.26 19.69 1.50
CA HIS A 179 5.64 20.58 0.43
C HIS A 179 6.88 21.39 0.85
N TRP A 180 7.98 21.21 0.14
CA TRP A 180 9.23 21.96 0.31
C TRP A 180 9.23 23.12 -0.67
N ARG A 181 9.30 24.36 -0.13
CA ARG A 181 9.30 25.59 -0.92
C ARG A 181 10.48 26.45 -0.48
N LEU A 182 11.23 27.00 -1.42
CA LEU A 182 12.12 28.10 -1.10
C LEU A 182 11.27 29.30 -0.72
N ASP A 183 11.61 29.95 0.40
CA ASP A 183 10.97 31.20 0.82
C ASP A 183 11.28 32.30 -0.21
N SER A 184 10.58 32.31 -1.35
CA SER A 184 10.59 33.42 -2.29
C SER A 184 9.67 34.56 -1.85
N ASP A 185 8.86 34.36 -0.81
CA ASP A 185 7.88 35.32 -0.27
C ASP A 185 8.22 35.77 1.17
N SER A 186 9.48 35.89 1.52
CA SER A 186 9.84 36.71 2.67
C SER A 186 9.61 38.16 2.32
N ASP A 187 8.45 38.68 2.77
CA ASP A 187 8.00 40.08 2.87
C ASP A 187 8.48 41.02 1.73
N PRO A 188 7.57 41.49 0.85
CA PRO A 188 7.88 42.56 -0.12
C PRO A 188 8.48 43.82 0.49
N ALA A 189 8.37 44.03 1.82
CA ALA A 189 8.95 45.13 2.57
C ALA A 189 10.46 44.99 2.82
N ALA A 190 11.08 43.80 2.68
CA ALA A 190 12.51 43.60 2.86
C ALA A 190 13.38 44.16 1.71
N HIS A 191 12.80 44.52 0.58
CA HIS A 191 13.52 45.09 -0.58
C HIS A 191 13.76 46.60 -0.50
N LEU A 192 13.47 47.26 0.62
CA LEU A 192 13.67 48.71 0.82
C LEU A 192 14.94 49.08 1.59
N LEU A 193 15.92 48.18 1.73
CA LEU A 193 17.23 48.55 2.28
C LEU A 193 18.22 48.95 1.18
N PRO A 194 19.02 50.01 1.38
CA PRO A 194 19.93 50.52 0.37
C PRO A 194 21.05 49.54 0.06
N PRO A 195 21.60 49.54 -1.18
CA PRO A 195 22.65 48.63 -1.59
C PRO A 195 23.97 49.01 -0.92
N GLY A 196 24.44 48.15 -0.01
CA GLY A 196 25.73 48.38 0.63
C GLY A 196 26.01 47.52 1.84
N ALA A 197 26.08 46.20 1.70
CA ALA A 197 26.91 45.33 2.53
C ALA A 197 26.84 43.91 1.90
N GLY A 198 27.91 43.59 1.20
CA GLY A 198 28.10 42.26 0.61
C GLY A 198 28.35 41.19 1.68
N GLN A 199 27.28 40.57 2.16
CA GLN A 199 27.29 39.24 2.71
C GLN A 199 26.18 38.48 1.98
N ALA A 200 26.58 37.45 1.22
CA ALA A 200 25.64 36.48 0.71
C ALA A 200 24.82 35.95 1.91
N ALA A 201 23.54 36.19 1.91
CA ALA A 201 22.65 35.59 2.90
C ALA A 201 22.89 34.08 2.88
N PRO A 202 22.98 33.40 4.05
CA PRO A 202 23.06 31.95 4.06
C PRO A 202 21.90 31.40 3.28
N PRO A 203 22.06 30.26 2.56
CA PRO A 203 20.95 29.65 1.84
C PRO A 203 19.79 29.47 2.84
N THR A 204 18.67 30.14 2.56
CA THR A 204 17.45 30.01 3.35
C THR A 204 17.05 28.54 3.34
N GLU A 205 16.91 27.94 4.53
CA GLU A 205 16.36 26.59 4.63
C GLU A 205 14.98 26.58 3.97
N PRO A 206 14.63 25.57 3.16
CA PRO A 206 13.33 25.53 2.50
C PRO A 206 12.22 25.55 3.55
N ALA A 207 11.23 26.40 3.36
CA ALA A 207 10.01 26.39 4.16
C ALA A 207 9.28 25.08 3.91
N ILE A 208 9.06 24.29 4.97
CA ILE A 208 8.36 23.02 4.90
C ILE A 208 6.94 23.24 5.38
N THR A 209 5.97 22.94 4.53
CA THR A 209 4.55 22.99 4.88
C THR A 209 3.89 21.64 4.73
N GLU A 210 2.84 21.42 5.49
CA GLU A 210 1.96 20.25 5.34
C GLU A 210 0.70 20.67 4.58
N ARG A 211 0.47 20.03 3.45
CA ARG A 211 -0.72 20.22 2.65
C ARG A 211 -1.87 19.40 3.22
N GLY A 212 -2.94 20.06 3.57
CA GLY A 212 -4.14 19.45 4.09
C GLY A 212 -5.38 19.99 3.42
N VAL A 213 -6.53 19.65 3.98
CA VAL A 213 -7.85 19.94 3.43
C VAL A 213 -8.58 20.95 4.30
N ALA A 214 -9.12 21.97 3.65
CA ALA A 214 -9.97 22.99 4.26
C ALA A 214 -11.27 23.14 3.48
N LEU A 215 -12.13 24.04 3.94
CA LEU A 215 -13.41 24.35 3.27
C LEU A 215 -13.40 25.77 2.72
N GLU A 216 -13.91 25.90 1.50
CA GLU A 216 -14.38 27.15 0.92
C GLU A 216 -15.88 27.00 0.63
N GLY A 217 -16.72 27.58 1.51
CA GLY A 217 -18.14 27.25 1.54
C GLY A 217 -18.38 25.77 1.85
N THR A 218 -18.87 25.01 0.87
CA THR A 218 -19.05 23.55 0.97
C THR A 218 -18.02 22.74 0.19
N ARG A 219 -17.10 23.39 -0.54
CA ARG A 219 -16.08 22.74 -1.35
C ARG A 219 -14.85 22.41 -0.54
N PHE A 220 -14.28 21.25 -0.75
CA PHE A 220 -12.95 20.90 -0.27
C PHE A 220 -11.91 21.65 -1.10
N ILE A 221 -10.92 22.25 -0.41
CA ILE A 221 -9.79 22.95 -1.03
C ILE A 221 -8.49 22.51 -0.36
N TRP A 222 -7.40 22.54 -1.11
CA TRP A 222 -6.06 22.42 -0.56
C TRP A 222 -5.68 23.65 0.25
N ARG A 223 -5.06 23.44 1.41
CA ARG A 223 -4.50 24.53 2.22
C ARG A 223 -3.25 24.04 2.94
N ASP A 224 -2.17 24.76 2.78
CA ASP A 224 -0.89 24.44 3.39
C ASP A 224 -0.80 25.10 4.77
N ARG A 225 -0.22 24.41 5.77
CA ARG A 225 0.08 24.87 7.13
C ARG A 225 1.43 24.32 7.58
N LEU A 226 2.01 24.87 8.63
CA LEU A 226 3.19 24.30 9.25
C LEU A 226 2.87 22.90 9.80
N PRO A 227 3.72 21.90 9.56
CA PRO A 227 3.54 20.56 10.10
C PRO A 227 3.51 20.60 11.63
N ARG A 228 2.53 19.93 12.24
CA ARG A 228 2.40 19.86 13.70
C ARG A 228 3.04 18.62 14.30
N HIS A 229 3.12 17.54 13.53
CA HIS A 229 3.70 16.28 14.02
C HIS A 229 5.22 16.32 13.96
N PRO A 230 5.93 16.16 15.09
CA PRO A 230 7.40 16.27 15.12
C PRO A 230 8.11 15.33 14.13
N ALA A 231 7.64 14.09 14.00
CA ALA A 231 8.22 13.11 13.08
C ALA A 231 8.16 13.55 11.60
N LEU A 232 7.15 14.34 11.19
CA LEU A 232 7.10 14.89 9.84
C LEU A 232 8.19 15.93 9.60
N LEU A 233 8.46 16.78 10.60
CA LEU A 233 9.53 17.79 10.52
C LEU A 233 10.90 17.14 10.51
N GLU A 234 11.11 16.15 11.36
CA GLU A 234 12.36 15.39 11.42
C GLU A 234 12.63 14.69 10.08
N PHE A 235 11.63 14.00 9.57
CA PHE A 235 11.71 13.34 8.26
C PHE A 235 11.99 14.36 7.15
N ALA A 236 11.23 15.45 7.09
CA ALA A 236 11.39 16.46 6.06
C ALA A 236 12.79 17.08 6.03
N LYS A 237 13.39 17.32 7.20
CA LYS A 237 14.75 17.84 7.32
C LYS A 237 15.83 16.84 6.91
N SER A 238 15.55 15.55 7.00
CA SER A 238 16.47 14.48 6.59
C SER A 238 16.53 14.29 5.07
N ARG A 239 15.57 14.84 4.32
CA ARG A 239 15.49 14.68 2.86
C ARG A 239 16.01 15.91 2.12
N ARG A 240 16.81 15.67 1.09
CA ARG A 240 17.25 16.71 0.15
C ARG A 240 16.46 16.58 -1.14
N VAL A 241 15.51 17.46 -1.34
CA VAL A 241 14.66 17.51 -2.53
C VAL A 241 14.77 18.88 -3.21
N PRO A 242 14.44 18.98 -4.50
CA PRO A 242 14.39 20.29 -5.17
C PRO A 242 13.36 21.24 -4.53
N ASP A 243 13.45 22.52 -4.92
CA ASP A 243 12.40 23.48 -4.60
C ASP A 243 11.07 23.15 -5.29
N ASP A 244 9.95 23.60 -4.70
CA ASP A 244 8.59 23.31 -5.14
C ASP A 244 8.33 21.80 -5.28
N TYR A 245 8.75 21.03 -4.27
CA TYR A 245 8.64 19.57 -4.23
C TYR A 245 7.53 19.14 -3.28
N LEU A 246 6.55 18.40 -3.79
CA LEU A 246 5.46 17.79 -3.01
C LEU A 246 5.67 16.28 -2.97
N SER A 247 5.55 15.68 -1.78
CA SER A 247 5.64 14.23 -1.63
C SER A 247 4.80 13.71 -0.46
N GLU A 248 4.48 12.43 -0.52
CA GLU A 248 3.73 11.69 0.50
C GLU A 248 4.67 11.15 1.58
N ILE A 249 4.17 11.12 2.82
CA ILE A 249 4.81 10.44 3.95
C ILE A 249 3.73 9.67 4.72
N SER A 250 3.82 8.35 4.75
CA SER A 250 2.89 7.52 5.52
C SER A 250 3.42 7.24 6.92
N LEU A 251 2.99 8.02 7.91
CA LEU A 251 3.20 7.66 9.32
C LEU A 251 2.39 6.43 9.72
N ALA A 252 1.25 6.19 9.04
CA ALA A 252 0.42 5.02 9.27
C ALA A 252 1.14 3.72 8.88
N ALA A 253 1.82 3.71 7.72
CA ALA A 253 2.62 2.56 7.30
C ALA A 253 3.78 2.28 8.27
N ARG A 254 4.52 3.32 8.67
CA ARG A 254 5.57 3.19 9.69
C ARG A 254 5.03 2.66 11.02
N GLY A 255 3.88 3.18 11.49
CA GLY A 255 3.22 2.69 12.70
C GLY A 255 2.77 1.23 12.60
N LEU A 256 2.28 0.79 11.43
CA LEU A 256 1.94 -0.61 11.19
C LEU A 256 3.19 -1.50 11.25
N ILE A 257 4.27 -1.12 10.55
CA ILE A 257 5.54 -1.88 10.56
C ILE A 257 6.11 -1.96 11.97
N ALA A 258 6.17 -0.86 12.72
CA ALA A 258 6.63 -0.83 14.11
C ALA A 258 5.82 -1.81 14.97
N SER A 259 4.47 -1.73 14.88
CA SER A 259 3.56 -2.60 15.61
C SER A 259 3.72 -4.07 15.27
N LEU A 260 3.97 -4.40 14.00
CA LEU A 260 4.22 -5.78 13.58
C LEU A 260 5.58 -6.27 14.10
N CYS A 261 6.61 -5.43 14.03
CA CYS A 261 7.93 -5.77 14.57
C CYS A 261 7.89 -6.04 16.08
N GLU A 262 7.15 -5.21 16.84
CA GLU A 262 7.00 -5.41 18.30
C GLU A 262 6.33 -6.75 18.64
N ARG A 263 5.42 -7.23 17.80
CA ARG A 263 4.62 -8.45 18.02
C ARG A 263 5.22 -9.71 17.41
N LEU A 264 6.14 -9.55 16.46
CA LEU A 264 6.79 -10.68 15.82
C LEU A 264 7.91 -11.23 16.73
N ASP A 265 7.71 -12.44 17.25
CA ASP A 265 8.75 -13.14 18.01
C ASP A 265 9.77 -13.81 17.09
N LYS A 266 9.28 -14.56 16.08
CA LYS A 266 10.11 -15.25 15.09
C LYS A 266 9.35 -15.45 13.79
N GLY A 267 9.96 -15.07 12.67
CA GLY A 267 9.34 -15.25 11.35
C GLY A 267 9.73 -14.18 10.36
N ALA A 268 8.98 -14.09 9.26
CA ALA A 268 9.17 -13.07 8.25
C ALA A 268 7.85 -12.39 7.90
N MET A 269 7.95 -11.09 7.64
CA MET A 269 6.89 -10.23 7.09
C MET A 269 7.23 -9.96 5.63
N ILE A 270 6.31 -10.24 4.71
CA ILE A 270 6.46 -10.05 3.27
C ILE A 270 5.41 -9.06 2.81
N PHE A 271 5.85 -7.90 2.32
CA PHE A 271 5.00 -6.86 1.76
C PHE A 271 5.21 -6.80 0.26
N ILE A 272 4.12 -6.81 -0.49
CA ILE A 272 4.09 -6.72 -1.94
C ILE A 272 3.24 -5.50 -2.29
N ASP A 273 3.88 -4.51 -2.92
CA ASP A 273 3.22 -3.25 -3.22
C ASP A 273 3.97 -2.50 -4.33
N TYR A 274 3.36 -1.47 -4.90
CA TYR A 274 4.05 -0.62 -5.86
C TYR A 274 4.72 0.56 -5.15
N GLY A 275 5.95 0.82 -5.56
CA GLY A 275 6.77 1.85 -4.91
C GLY A 275 8.24 1.72 -5.25
N PHE A 276 9.04 2.45 -4.50
CA PHE A 276 10.45 2.64 -4.80
C PHE A 276 11.29 2.71 -3.54
N GLY A 277 12.60 2.50 -3.68
CA GLY A 277 13.58 2.96 -2.70
C GLY A 277 13.68 4.49 -2.71
N ALA A 278 14.19 5.08 -1.63
CA ALA A 278 14.20 6.53 -1.42
C ALA A 278 14.83 7.33 -2.56
N GLY A 279 15.91 6.82 -3.17
CA GLY A 279 16.60 7.51 -4.28
C GLY A 279 15.71 7.71 -5.51
N GLU A 280 14.82 6.77 -5.79
CA GLU A 280 13.87 6.85 -6.88
C GLU A 280 12.55 7.48 -6.43
N TYR A 281 12.13 7.25 -5.19
CA TYR A 281 10.92 7.82 -4.63
C TYR A 281 10.99 9.35 -4.62
N TYR A 282 12.11 9.91 -4.15
CA TYR A 282 12.36 11.36 -4.10
C TYR A 282 13.09 11.91 -5.34
N HIS A 283 12.96 11.24 -6.49
CA HIS A 283 13.60 11.69 -7.72
C HIS A 283 13.07 13.08 -8.14
N PRO A 284 13.94 14.02 -8.61
CA PRO A 284 13.55 15.38 -8.98
C PRO A 284 12.37 15.49 -9.95
N GLN A 285 12.21 14.53 -10.84
CA GLN A 285 11.08 14.50 -11.79
C GLN A 285 9.75 14.08 -11.16
N ARG A 286 9.74 13.61 -9.90
CA ARG A 286 8.53 13.19 -9.16
C ARG A 286 8.06 14.28 -8.18
N ASN A 287 8.27 15.55 -8.54
CA ASN A 287 8.04 16.71 -7.69
C ASN A 287 6.54 17.03 -7.40
N ARG A 288 5.62 16.23 -7.86
CA ARG A 288 4.17 16.33 -7.58
C ARG A 288 3.64 15.18 -6.75
N GLY A 289 4.54 14.33 -6.25
CA GLY A 289 4.18 13.10 -5.53
C GLY A 289 3.71 11.98 -6.44
N THR A 290 3.07 11.00 -5.81
CA THR A 290 2.62 9.75 -6.44
C THR A 290 1.13 9.49 -6.20
N LEU A 291 0.44 10.39 -5.49
CA LEU A 291 -0.98 10.26 -5.16
C LEU A 291 -1.82 10.01 -6.41
N MET A 292 -2.60 8.95 -6.39
CA MET A 292 -3.48 8.55 -7.48
C MET A 292 -4.85 8.15 -6.96
N CYS A 293 -5.87 8.48 -7.71
CA CYS A 293 -7.23 8.08 -7.43
C CYS A 293 -7.75 7.17 -8.54
N HIS A 294 -8.50 6.14 -8.16
CA HIS A 294 -9.08 5.18 -9.11
C HIS A 294 -10.59 5.12 -8.92
N TYR A 295 -11.32 5.37 -10.00
CA TYR A 295 -12.77 5.27 -10.04
C TYR A 295 -13.21 4.55 -11.31
N ARG A 296 -13.83 3.39 -11.17
CA ARG A 296 -14.36 2.57 -12.28
C ARG A 296 -13.34 2.38 -13.42
N HIS A 297 -12.14 1.89 -13.08
CA HIS A 297 -11.01 1.67 -13.99
C HIS A 297 -10.42 2.94 -14.62
N HIS A 298 -10.74 4.13 -14.11
CA HIS A 298 -10.16 5.39 -14.56
C HIS A 298 -9.28 5.97 -13.48
N ALA A 299 -8.01 6.19 -13.82
CA ALA A 299 -7.06 6.89 -12.95
C ALA A 299 -7.20 8.40 -13.12
N HIS A 300 -7.15 9.15 -12.00
CA HIS A 300 -7.15 10.62 -11.99
C HIS A 300 -6.50 11.17 -10.70
N ALA A 301 -6.23 12.46 -10.66
CA ALA A 301 -5.46 13.08 -9.57
C ALA A 301 -6.33 13.91 -8.58
N ASP A 302 -7.65 13.82 -8.63
CA ASP A 302 -8.54 14.60 -7.75
C ASP A 302 -9.10 13.76 -6.61
N PRO A 303 -8.54 13.83 -5.38
CA PRO A 303 -9.03 13.06 -4.24
C PRO A 303 -10.37 13.58 -3.71
N PHE A 304 -10.80 14.76 -4.12
CA PHE A 304 -12.08 15.36 -3.71
C PHE A 304 -13.25 14.93 -4.59
N TYR A 305 -12.96 14.22 -5.70
CA TYR A 305 -14.00 13.67 -6.55
C TYR A 305 -14.68 12.49 -5.85
N LEU A 306 -15.95 12.61 -5.54
CA LEU A 306 -16.82 11.56 -4.97
C LEU A 306 -16.16 10.75 -3.82
N PRO A 307 -15.76 11.38 -2.68
CA PRO A 307 -15.18 10.65 -1.56
C PRO A 307 -16.03 9.46 -1.14
N GLY A 308 -15.39 8.31 -0.85
CA GLY A 308 -16.04 7.04 -0.52
C GLY A 308 -16.44 6.17 -1.71
N LEU A 309 -16.32 6.70 -2.95
CA LEU A 309 -16.63 5.95 -4.18
C LEU A 309 -15.38 5.68 -5.04
N GLN A 310 -14.25 6.22 -4.68
CA GLN A 310 -12.98 6.04 -5.36
C GLN A 310 -11.93 5.53 -4.40
N ASP A 311 -10.98 4.77 -4.91
CA ASP A 311 -9.76 4.45 -4.20
C ASP A 311 -8.78 5.63 -4.25
N ILE A 312 -7.99 5.78 -3.19
CA ILE A 312 -6.94 6.80 -3.08
C ILE A 312 -5.68 6.08 -2.62
N THR A 313 -4.65 6.09 -3.45
CA THR A 313 -3.41 5.36 -3.20
C THR A 313 -2.20 6.25 -3.39
N SER A 314 -1.07 5.85 -2.83
CA SER A 314 0.25 6.44 -3.07
C SER A 314 1.30 5.36 -3.18
N HIS A 315 2.39 5.61 -3.89
CA HIS A 315 3.51 4.66 -3.91
C HIS A 315 4.13 4.50 -2.52
N VAL A 316 4.70 3.33 -2.28
CA VAL A 316 5.37 3.01 -1.01
C VAL A 316 6.83 3.43 -1.05
N ASP A 317 7.31 4.17 -0.03
CA ASP A 317 8.72 4.39 0.24
C ASP A 317 9.29 3.16 0.96
N PHE A 318 9.82 2.19 0.21
CA PHE A 318 10.34 0.95 0.78
C PHE A 318 11.59 1.15 1.64
N THR A 319 12.36 2.22 1.43
CA THR A 319 13.45 2.59 2.34
C THR A 319 12.90 2.93 3.73
N ALA A 320 11.84 3.74 3.78
CA ALA A 320 11.21 4.10 5.04
C ALA A 320 10.62 2.88 5.78
N ILE A 321 10.09 1.91 5.04
CA ILE A 321 9.61 0.63 5.59
C ILE A 321 10.76 -0.18 6.16
N ALA A 322 11.87 -0.33 5.43
CA ALA A 322 13.05 -1.05 5.89
C ALA A 322 13.69 -0.40 7.12
N GLU A 323 13.93 0.93 7.09
CA GLU A 323 14.48 1.70 8.21
C GLU A 323 13.63 1.52 9.46
N THR A 324 12.28 1.68 9.33
CA THR A 324 11.37 1.52 10.47
C THR A 324 11.45 0.11 11.07
N ALA A 325 11.53 -0.92 10.24
CA ALA A 325 11.62 -2.30 10.74
C ALA A 325 12.93 -2.55 11.48
N ILE A 326 14.05 -2.04 10.96
CA ILE A 326 15.37 -2.17 11.58
C ILE A 326 15.40 -1.44 12.93
N ASP A 327 14.86 -0.23 13.01
CA ASP A 327 14.76 0.56 14.24
C ASP A 327 13.93 -0.15 15.32
N HIS A 328 13.00 -1.04 14.93
CA HIS A 328 12.17 -1.85 15.83
C HIS A 328 12.66 -3.32 15.94
N GLY A 329 13.96 -3.55 15.66
CA GLY A 329 14.63 -4.80 15.95
C GLY A 329 14.34 -5.95 14.99
N ALA A 330 13.76 -5.68 13.82
CA ALA A 330 13.70 -6.65 12.74
C ALA A 330 14.95 -6.58 11.85
N HIS A 331 15.21 -7.64 11.11
CA HIS A 331 16.29 -7.70 10.12
C HIS A 331 15.72 -7.56 8.72
N PHE A 332 16.46 -6.92 7.85
CA PHE A 332 16.20 -6.90 6.42
C PHE A 332 16.56 -8.27 5.83
N LEU A 333 15.59 -8.90 5.14
CA LEU A 333 15.76 -10.25 4.56
C LEU A 333 15.85 -10.25 3.02
N GLY A 334 15.38 -9.18 2.36
CA GLY A 334 15.49 -9.05 0.92
C GLY A 334 14.54 -8.00 0.32
N TYR A 335 14.91 -7.50 -0.87
CA TYR A 335 14.11 -6.57 -1.66
C TYR A 335 14.32 -6.86 -3.14
N THR A 336 13.23 -7.02 -3.89
CA THR A 336 13.27 -7.39 -5.31
C THR A 336 12.00 -6.97 -6.03
N SER A 337 11.97 -7.08 -7.36
CA SER A 337 10.73 -6.90 -8.13
C SER A 337 9.78 -8.10 -8.00
N GLN A 338 8.50 -7.88 -8.21
CA GLN A 338 7.51 -8.96 -8.22
C GLN A 338 7.87 -10.05 -9.23
N ALA A 339 8.36 -9.69 -10.41
CA ALA A 339 8.77 -10.64 -11.42
C ALA A 339 9.84 -11.60 -10.89
N HIS A 340 10.92 -11.07 -10.32
CA HIS A 340 11.99 -11.87 -9.77
C HIS A 340 11.52 -12.73 -8.60
N PHE A 341 10.73 -12.15 -7.69
CA PHE A 341 10.17 -12.89 -6.56
C PHE A 341 9.34 -14.09 -7.00
N LEU A 342 8.43 -13.90 -7.96
CA LEU A 342 7.59 -14.99 -8.46
C LEU A 342 8.38 -16.05 -9.22
N ILE A 343 9.35 -15.62 -10.05
CA ILE A 343 10.23 -16.54 -10.80
C ILE A 343 11.08 -17.38 -9.84
N ASN A 344 11.68 -16.76 -8.83
CA ASN A 344 12.47 -17.44 -7.81
C ASN A 344 11.63 -18.45 -7.00
N ASN A 345 10.35 -18.17 -6.81
CA ASN A 345 9.38 -19.05 -6.15
C ASN A 345 8.73 -20.06 -7.11
N GLY A 346 9.27 -20.22 -8.32
CA GLY A 346 8.89 -21.30 -9.24
C GLY A 346 7.56 -21.07 -9.97
N VAL A 347 7.13 -19.81 -10.18
CA VAL A 347 5.87 -19.52 -10.91
C VAL A 347 5.87 -20.13 -12.31
N THR A 348 7.03 -20.22 -12.98
CA THR A 348 7.18 -20.81 -14.31
C THR A 348 6.98 -22.33 -14.32
N ASP A 349 7.18 -23.02 -13.19
CA ASP A 349 7.01 -24.47 -13.11
C ASP A 349 5.53 -24.88 -13.19
N PHE A 350 4.63 -24.00 -12.77
CA PHE A 350 3.19 -24.22 -12.94
C PHE A 350 2.78 -24.25 -14.42
N LEU A 351 3.47 -23.48 -15.27
CA LEU A 351 3.21 -23.49 -16.70
C LEU A 351 3.77 -24.77 -17.36
N LYS A 352 4.92 -25.30 -16.88
CA LYS A 352 5.51 -26.55 -17.37
C LYS A 352 4.62 -27.78 -17.12
N ALA A 353 3.72 -27.69 -16.12
CA ALA A 353 2.76 -28.75 -15.81
C ALA A 353 1.62 -28.85 -16.84
N VAL A 354 1.49 -27.89 -17.76
CA VAL A 354 0.46 -27.84 -18.80
C VAL A 354 1.11 -28.01 -20.18
N SER A 355 0.61 -28.93 -20.99
CA SER A 355 1.14 -29.14 -22.34
C SER A 355 0.91 -27.92 -23.25
N PRO A 356 1.95 -27.41 -23.95
CA PRO A 356 1.79 -26.34 -24.93
C PRO A 356 0.85 -26.70 -26.10
N GLN A 357 0.63 -27.98 -26.34
CA GLN A 357 -0.31 -28.47 -27.35
C GLN A 357 -1.78 -28.31 -26.90
N ASP A 358 -2.03 -28.30 -25.60
CA ASP A 358 -3.34 -27.93 -25.06
C ASP A 358 -3.46 -26.39 -24.99
N THR A 359 -3.69 -25.77 -26.14
CA THR A 359 -3.76 -24.30 -26.26
C THR A 359 -4.88 -23.68 -25.42
N ARG A 360 -5.95 -24.43 -25.11
CA ARG A 360 -7.06 -23.92 -24.29
C ARG A 360 -6.64 -23.75 -22.82
N ALA A 361 -5.84 -24.66 -22.30
CA ALA A 361 -5.33 -24.57 -20.93
C ALA A 361 -4.05 -23.73 -20.87
N TYR A 362 -3.14 -23.85 -21.85
CA TYR A 362 -1.84 -23.21 -21.84
C TYR A 362 -1.89 -21.70 -22.08
N ALA A 363 -2.62 -21.24 -23.12
CA ALA A 363 -2.59 -19.85 -23.54
C ALA A 363 -3.10 -18.86 -22.47
N PRO A 364 -4.21 -19.13 -21.74
CA PRO A 364 -4.64 -18.24 -20.65
C PRO A 364 -3.60 -18.17 -19.50
N LEU A 365 -3.01 -19.30 -19.12
CA LEU A 365 -1.99 -19.34 -18.07
C LEU A 365 -0.72 -18.58 -18.47
N ALA A 366 -0.28 -18.73 -19.72
CA ALA A 366 0.86 -17.99 -20.25
C ALA A 366 0.61 -16.48 -20.28
N ALA A 367 -0.59 -16.06 -20.68
CA ALA A 367 -1.00 -14.65 -20.66
C ALA A 367 -1.04 -14.07 -19.23
N GLN A 368 -1.56 -14.85 -18.27
CA GLN A 368 -1.57 -14.45 -16.85
C GLN A 368 -0.15 -14.33 -16.29
N LEU A 369 0.72 -15.34 -16.57
CA LEU A 369 2.12 -15.28 -16.18
C LEU A 369 2.81 -14.04 -16.76
N GLN A 370 2.58 -13.76 -18.04
CA GLN A 370 3.14 -12.58 -18.69
C GLN A 370 2.71 -11.30 -17.97
N LYS A 371 1.45 -11.10 -17.66
CA LYS A 371 0.98 -9.92 -16.93
C LYS A 371 1.62 -9.78 -15.56
N LEU A 372 1.80 -10.87 -14.81
CA LEU A 372 2.42 -10.87 -13.50
C LEU A 372 3.92 -10.54 -13.53
N THR A 373 4.62 -10.88 -14.64
CA THR A 373 6.10 -10.82 -14.69
C THR A 373 6.66 -9.84 -15.73
N HIS A 374 5.84 -9.33 -16.64
CA HIS A 374 6.33 -8.39 -17.67
C HIS A 374 6.65 -7.02 -17.05
N PRO A 375 7.82 -6.42 -17.38
CA PRO A 375 8.24 -5.12 -16.81
C PRO A 375 7.26 -3.98 -17.07
N ALA A 376 6.61 -3.93 -18.24
CA ALA A 376 5.64 -2.90 -18.59
C ALA A 376 4.24 -3.12 -17.98
N GLU A 377 4.05 -4.21 -17.25
CA GLU A 377 2.81 -4.54 -16.54
C GLU A 377 3.11 -4.52 -15.02
N MET A 378 2.87 -5.61 -14.31
CA MET A 378 3.06 -5.66 -12.85
C MET A 378 4.48 -6.05 -12.43
N GLY A 379 5.29 -6.63 -13.34
CA GLY A 379 6.53 -7.30 -12.97
C GLY A 379 7.58 -6.40 -12.31
N GLU A 380 7.79 -5.18 -12.83
CA GLU A 380 8.76 -4.21 -12.29
C GLU A 380 8.10 -3.12 -11.46
N LEU A 381 6.83 -2.79 -11.71
CA LEU A 381 6.12 -1.75 -10.96
C LEU A 381 5.95 -2.16 -9.49
N PHE A 382 5.59 -3.42 -9.25
CA PHE A 382 5.47 -3.98 -7.91
C PHE A 382 6.81 -4.46 -7.38
N LYS A 383 7.03 -4.20 -6.11
CA LYS A 383 8.20 -4.63 -5.35
C LYS A 383 7.80 -5.55 -4.21
N VAL A 384 8.72 -6.38 -3.82
CA VAL A 384 8.57 -7.28 -2.69
C VAL A 384 9.68 -7.01 -1.70
N ILE A 385 9.33 -6.72 -0.46
CA ILE A 385 10.27 -6.61 0.65
C ILE A 385 9.98 -7.68 1.68
N ALA A 386 11.02 -8.28 2.22
CA ALA A 386 10.95 -9.19 3.36
C ALA A 386 11.76 -8.65 4.53
N LEU A 387 11.12 -8.66 5.70
CA LEU A 387 11.65 -8.21 6.99
C LEU A 387 11.35 -9.30 8.01
N GLY A 388 12.19 -9.53 9.02
CA GLY A 388 11.88 -10.60 9.96
C GLY A 388 12.78 -10.68 11.19
N LYS A 389 12.48 -11.63 12.05
CA LYS A 389 13.24 -11.95 13.26
C LYS A 389 13.55 -13.43 13.34
N GLY A 390 14.79 -13.77 13.70
CA GLY A 390 15.21 -15.17 13.90
C GLY A 390 15.15 -16.03 12.63
N ILE A 391 15.26 -15.42 11.45
CA ILE A 391 15.40 -16.08 10.14
C ILE A 391 16.83 -15.81 9.67
N ASP A 392 17.66 -16.83 9.72
CA ASP A 392 19.10 -16.71 9.43
C ASP A 392 19.47 -17.13 8.00
N GLN A 393 18.53 -17.76 7.28
CA GLN A 393 18.76 -18.26 5.92
C GLN A 393 18.16 -17.30 4.89
N PRO A 394 18.84 -17.09 3.75
CA PRO A 394 18.27 -16.36 2.63
C PRO A 394 16.97 -17.01 2.15
N LEU A 395 15.94 -16.20 1.96
CA LEU A 395 14.66 -16.63 1.42
C LEU A 395 14.75 -16.83 -0.10
N ALA A 396 14.18 -17.92 -0.59
CA ALA A 396 14.25 -18.31 -2.01
C ALA A 396 13.80 -17.19 -2.96
N GLY A 397 12.75 -16.47 -2.61
CA GLY A 397 12.21 -15.39 -3.41
C GLY A 397 13.18 -14.23 -3.68
N PHE A 398 14.28 -14.14 -2.95
CA PHE A 398 15.25 -13.04 -3.04
C PHE A 398 16.65 -13.48 -3.51
N LEU A 399 16.82 -14.74 -3.93
CA LEU A 399 18.11 -15.27 -4.36
C LEU A 399 18.65 -14.65 -5.65
N ARG A 400 17.75 -14.15 -6.51
CA ARG A 400 18.13 -13.49 -7.78
C ARG A 400 17.32 -12.21 -7.92
N GLY A 401 17.90 -11.21 -8.63
CA GLY A 401 17.25 -9.92 -8.84
C GLY A 401 17.23 -9.05 -7.57
N ASP A 402 18.25 -9.18 -6.72
CA ASP A 402 18.41 -8.35 -5.53
C ASP A 402 18.50 -6.87 -5.89
N MET A 403 17.60 -6.08 -5.30
CA MET A 403 17.50 -4.64 -5.46
C MET A 403 17.82 -3.87 -4.17
N SER A 404 18.38 -4.53 -3.15
CA SER A 404 18.63 -3.92 -1.82
C SER A 404 19.50 -2.67 -1.88
N ARG A 405 20.35 -2.52 -2.90
CA ARG A 405 21.16 -1.31 -3.11
C ARG A 405 20.34 -0.07 -3.52
N SER A 406 19.08 -0.23 -3.87
CA SER A 406 18.18 0.88 -4.25
C SER A 406 17.35 1.39 -3.07
N LEU A 407 17.44 0.77 -1.90
CA LEU A 407 16.83 1.18 -0.65
C LEU A 407 17.61 2.30 0.04
#